data_d3f33be2a190b3d95fe8ed5be74799b2
#
_entry.id   d3f33be2a190b3d95fe8ed5be74799b2
#
_cell.length_a   1.000
_cell.length_b   1.000
_cell.length_c   1.000
_cell.angle_alpha   90.00
_cell.angle_beta   90.00
_cell.angle_gamma   90.00
#
_symmetry.space_group_name_H-M   'P 1'
#
loop_
_entity.id
_entity.type
_entity.pdbx_description
1 polymer ?
#
loop_
_entity_poly.entity_id
_entity_poly.type
_entity_poly.pdbx_seq_one_letter_code
_entity_poly.pdbx_strand_id
1 'polypeptide(L)'
;MHCLLQSTIYELFAIITPYVEYTFDGGNLKQANLLFQRFIELLAANNGKMQPVTKYAQELCITPKYLSSITKQVTGRTALEWIHSYTVKAIEKYLRRSNLSIKEISELLGFPNLSFFGKFTKSHLGMSPTQYRKDQSMRK
;
A
#
# COMPACT_ATOMS: atom_id res chain seq x y z
N MET A 1 -10.77 -9.98 15.81
CA MET A 1 -10.51 -10.37 17.19
C MET A 1 -9.14 -10.93 17.45
N HIS A 2 -8.55 -11.65 16.49
CA HIS A 2 -7.18 -12.15 16.65
C HIS A 2 -6.12 -11.06 16.74
N CYS A 3 -6.33 -9.88 16.15
CA CYS A 3 -5.37 -8.78 16.18
C CYS A 3 -5.29 -8.06 17.55
N LEU A 4 -6.30 -8.14 18.40
CA LEU A 4 -6.28 -7.50 19.73
C LEU A 4 -5.44 -8.27 20.74
N LEU A 5 -5.44 -9.60 20.69
CA LEU A 5 -4.54 -10.45 21.48
C LEU A 5 -3.10 -10.42 20.92
N GLN A 6 -2.96 -10.13 19.66
CA GLN A 6 -1.66 -10.06 18.98
C GLN A 6 -0.99 -8.70 19.10
N SER A 7 -1.69 -7.64 19.55
CA SER A 7 -1.07 -6.33 19.77
C SER A 7 -0.07 -6.36 20.94
N THR A 8 -0.32 -7.17 21.97
CA THR A 8 0.63 -7.42 23.07
C THR A 8 1.81 -8.26 22.61
N ILE A 9 1.57 -9.23 21.76
CA ILE A 9 2.62 -10.02 21.09
C ILE A 9 3.42 -9.14 20.13
N TYR A 10 2.76 -8.17 19.49
CA TYR A 10 3.36 -7.21 18.57
C TYR A 10 4.39 -6.31 19.26
N GLU A 11 4.10 -5.80 20.47
CA GLU A 11 5.05 -5.04 21.26
C GLU A 11 6.27 -5.89 21.68
N LEU A 12 6.04 -7.15 22.04
CA LEU A 12 7.10 -8.12 22.33
C LEU A 12 7.89 -8.46 21.07
N PHE A 13 7.21 -8.60 19.93
CA PHE A 13 7.84 -8.85 18.64
C PHE A 13 8.73 -7.69 18.18
N ALA A 14 8.33 -6.45 18.44
CA ALA A 14 9.12 -5.26 18.13
C ALA A 14 10.47 -5.24 18.87
N ILE A 15 10.51 -5.86 20.06
CA ILE A 15 11.73 -5.98 20.88
C ILE A 15 12.60 -7.16 20.39
N ILE A 16 11.98 -8.22 19.90
CA ILE A 16 12.66 -9.46 19.50
C ILE A 16 13.05 -9.46 18.01
N THR A 17 12.37 -8.65 17.18
CA THR A 17 12.59 -8.62 15.72
C THR A 17 14.05 -8.37 15.30
N PRO A 18 14.80 -7.44 15.93
CA PRO A 18 16.22 -7.26 15.56
C PRO A 18 17.07 -8.50 15.85
N TYR A 19 16.64 -9.34 16.78
CA TYR A 19 17.37 -10.54 17.16
C TYR A 19 17.02 -11.73 16.24
N VAL A 20 15.78 -11.78 15.76
CA VAL A 20 15.30 -12.86 14.89
C VAL A 20 15.76 -12.66 13.44
N GLU A 21 15.91 -11.40 12.99
CA GLU A 21 16.45 -11.12 11.65
C GLU A 21 17.87 -11.65 11.46
N TYR A 22 18.62 -11.80 12.57
CA TYR A 22 20.00 -12.26 12.51
C TYR A 22 20.18 -13.78 12.46
N THR A 23 19.13 -14.54 12.83
CA THR A 23 19.23 -16.00 12.96
C THR A 23 18.50 -16.82 11.90
N PHE A 24 17.78 -16.17 10.97
CA PHE A 24 16.91 -16.88 10.02
C PHE A 24 17.29 -16.65 8.56
N ASP A 25 18.42 -17.18 8.15
CA ASP A 25 18.87 -17.02 6.76
C ASP A 25 18.41 -18.13 5.79
N GLY A 26 17.87 -19.23 6.25
CA GLY A 26 17.56 -20.37 5.38
C GLY A 26 16.09 -20.81 5.30
N GLY A 27 15.30 -20.55 6.35
CA GLY A 27 13.86 -20.90 6.36
C GLY A 27 12.95 -19.74 5.98
N ASN A 28 13.53 -18.58 5.76
CA ASN A 28 12.85 -17.31 5.72
C ASN A 28 12.21 -16.96 4.37
N LEU A 29 12.73 -17.49 3.27
CA LEU A 29 12.25 -17.12 1.93
C LEU A 29 10.83 -17.62 1.67
N LYS A 30 10.52 -18.82 2.12
CA LYS A 30 9.18 -19.41 1.95
C LYS A 30 8.13 -18.65 2.78
N GLN A 31 8.48 -18.32 4.01
CA GLN A 31 7.60 -17.54 4.90
C GLN A 31 7.45 -16.08 4.42
N ALA A 32 8.54 -15.49 3.94
CA ALA A 32 8.53 -14.15 3.36
C ALA A 32 7.61 -14.10 2.13
N ASN A 33 7.67 -15.10 1.27
CA ASN A 33 6.79 -15.20 0.10
C ASN A 33 5.32 -15.32 0.49
N LEU A 34 5.00 -16.10 1.52
CA LEU A 34 3.63 -16.24 2.02
C LEU A 34 3.09 -14.93 2.58
N LEU A 35 3.90 -14.22 3.36
CA LEU A 35 3.53 -12.92 3.92
C LEU A 35 3.35 -11.87 2.82
N PHE A 36 4.23 -11.90 1.82
CA PHE A 36 4.11 -11.03 0.66
C PHE A 36 2.82 -11.30 -0.12
N GLN A 37 2.46 -12.56 -0.34
CA GLN A 37 1.20 -12.92 -1.00
C GLN A 37 -0.01 -12.39 -0.23
N ARG A 38 -0.01 -12.54 1.10
CA ARG A 38 -1.08 -11.99 1.94
C ARG A 38 -1.16 -10.47 1.85
N PHE A 39 -0.02 -9.82 1.82
CA PHE A 39 0.05 -8.37 1.65
C PHE A 39 -0.58 -7.93 0.31
N ILE A 40 -0.25 -8.61 -0.78
CA ILE A 40 -0.82 -8.34 -2.10
C ILE A 40 -2.34 -8.57 -2.11
N GLU A 41 -2.81 -9.63 -1.46
CA GLU A 41 -4.25 -9.89 -1.32
C GLU A 41 -4.96 -8.76 -0.58
N LEU A 42 -4.35 -8.24 0.49
CA LEU A 42 -4.90 -7.10 1.24
C LEU A 42 -4.91 -5.82 0.38
N LEU A 43 -3.87 -5.58 -0.40
CA LEU A 43 -3.82 -4.45 -1.32
C LEU A 43 -4.94 -4.53 -2.36
N ALA A 44 -5.13 -5.70 -2.95
CA ALA A 44 -6.18 -5.93 -3.94
C ALA A 44 -7.58 -5.75 -3.32
N ALA A 45 -7.80 -6.30 -2.13
CA ALA A 45 -9.07 -6.18 -1.41
C ALA A 45 -9.39 -4.74 -1.01
N ASN A 46 -8.37 -3.92 -0.79
CA ASN A 46 -8.51 -2.52 -0.40
C ASN A 46 -8.86 -1.60 -1.58
N ASN A 47 -8.84 -2.08 -2.80
CA ASN A 47 -9.20 -1.36 -4.02
C ASN A 47 -8.40 -0.06 -4.26
N GLY A 48 -7.14 -0.05 -3.85
CA GLY A 48 -6.25 1.08 -4.06
C GLY A 48 -6.43 2.24 -3.10
N LYS A 49 -7.22 2.08 -2.04
CA LYS A 49 -7.36 3.13 -1.02
C LYS A 49 -6.02 3.44 -0.38
N MET A 50 -5.78 4.73 -0.18
CA MET A 50 -4.56 5.20 0.47
C MET A 50 -4.60 4.85 1.96
N GLN A 51 -3.74 3.94 2.38
CA GLN A 51 -3.61 3.53 3.77
C GLN A 51 -2.14 3.47 4.16
N PRO A 52 -1.80 3.81 5.42
CA PRO A 52 -0.41 3.71 5.87
C PRO A 52 0.06 2.26 5.95
N VAL A 53 1.36 2.06 5.82
CA VAL A 53 2.00 0.75 5.97
C VAL A 53 1.64 0.10 7.30
N THR A 54 1.53 0.92 8.36
CA THR A 54 1.19 0.46 9.72
C THR A 54 -0.12 -0.32 9.74
N LYS A 55 -1.11 0.09 8.97
CA LYS A 55 -2.40 -0.58 8.95
C LYS A 55 -2.31 -1.98 8.32
N TYR A 56 -1.59 -2.10 7.21
CA TYR A 56 -1.35 -3.40 6.59
C TYR A 56 -0.54 -4.32 7.49
N ALA A 57 0.48 -3.77 8.15
CA ALA A 57 1.31 -4.53 9.10
C ALA A 57 0.48 -5.03 10.26
N GLN A 58 -0.43 -4.21 10.80
CA GLN A 58 -1.35 -4.63 11.88
C GLN A 58 -2.25 -5.78 11.44
N GLU A 59 -2.81 -5.72 10.24
CA GLU A 59 -3.66 -6.78 9.71
C GLU A 59 -2.89 -8.09 9.52
N LEU A 60 -1.60 -7.99 9.18
CA LEU A 60 -0.71 -9.14 9.04
C LEU A 60 -0.05 -9.56 10.37
N CYS A 61 -0.31 -8.79 11.45
CA CYS A 61 0.24 -9.03 12.78
C CYS A 61 1.78 -9.04 12.81
N ILE A 62 2.39 -8.15 12.03
CA ILE A 62 3.84 -7.94 11.95
C ILE A 62 4.16 -6.44 12.09
N THR A 63 5.45 -6.12 12.26
CA THR A 63 5.89 -4.73 12.32
C THR A 63 5.92 -4.11 10.92
N PRO A 64 5.70 -2.78 10.79
CA PRO A 64 5.85 -2.10 9.51
C PRO A 64 7.26 -2.26 8.91
N LYS A 65 8.27 -2.22 9.75
CA LYS A 65 9.67 -2.41 9.34
C LYS A 65 9.89 -3.81 8.75
N TYR A 66 9.32 -4.83 9.40
CA TYR A 66 9.42 -6.22 8.92
C TYR A 66 8.69 -6.39 7.59
N LEU A 67 7.50 -5.81 7.45
CA LEU A 67 6.76 -5.84 6.20
C LEU A 67 7.56 -5.20 5.06
N SER A 68 8.15 -4.03 5.28
CA SER A 68 8.97 -3.36 4.28
C SER A 68 10.23 -4.16 3.94
N SER A 69 10.83 -4.79 4.92
CA SER A 69 12.00 -5.67 4.73
C SER A 69 11.66 -6.87 3.85
N ILE A 70 10.54 -7.54 4.13
CA ILE A 70 10.07 -8.71 3.37
C ILE A 70 9.77 -8.31 1.92
N THR A 71 9.01 -7.24 1.71
CA THR A 71 8.63 -6.80 0.37
C THR A 71 9.86 -6.42 -0.45
N LYS A 72 10.83 -5.76 0.18
CA LYS A 72 12.07 -5.40 -0.49
C LYS A 72 12.92 -6.63 -0.82
N GLN A 73 12.96 -7.62 0.09
CA GLN A 73 13.69 -8.88 -0.14
C GLN A 73 13.09 -9.69 -1.29
N VAL A 74 11.76 -9.78 -1.36
CA VAL A 74 11.05 -10.59 -2.36
C VAL A 74 11.01 -9.90 -3.72
N THR A 75 10.81 -8.57 -3.77
CA THR A 75 10.52 -7.84 -5.00
C THR A 75 11.51 -6.73 -5.33
N GLY A 76 12.39 -6.35 -4.41
CA GLY A 76 13.26 -5.20 -4.57
C GLY A 76 12.58 -3.86 -4.31
N ARG A 77 11.29 -3.86 -3.97
CA ARG A 77 10.48 -2.65 -3.72
C ARG A 77 9.95 -2.64 -2.30
N THR A 78 9.84 -1.46 -1.71
CA THR A 78 9.29 -1.31 -0.34
C THR A 78 7.77 -1.51 -0.33
N ALA A 79 7.22 -1.75 0.87
CA ALA A 79 5.77 -1.87 1.06
C ALA A 79 5.05 -0.59 0.63
N LEU A 80 5.62 0.58 0.95
CA LEU A 80 5.05 1.88 0.57
C LEU A 80 4.97 2.04 -0.95
N GLU A 81 6.00 1.64 -1.67
CA GLU A 81 6.01 1.67 -3.13
C GLU A 81 4.91 0.80 -3.73
N TRP A 82 4.67 -0.37 -3.13
CA TRP A 82 3.57 -1.26 -3.54
C TRP A 82 2.21 -0.63 -3.29
N ILE A 83 2.01 -0.02 -2.11
CA ILE A 83 0.77 0.68 -1.76
C ILE A 83 0.51 1.82 -2.77
N HIS A 84 1.52 2.65 -3.04
CA HIS A 84 1.41 3.75 -4.01
C HIS A 84 1.09 3.24 -5.40
N SER A 85 1.69 2.13 -5.81
CA SER A 85 1.47 1.52 -7.12
C SER A 85 0.00 1.11 -7.31
N TYR A 86 -0.61 0.49 -6.31
CA TYR A 86 -2.02 0.12 -6.34
C TYR A 86 -2.93 1.34 -6.35
N THR A 87 -2.59 2.36 -5.57
CA THR A 87 -3.34 3.61 -5.52
C THR A 87 -3.28 4.34 -6.87
N VAL A 88 -2.11 4.40 -7.50
CA VAL A 88 -1.94 5.01 -8.82
C VAL A 88 -2.80 4.31 -9.88
N LYS A 89 -2.81 2.98 -9.87
CA LYS A 89 -3.66 2.21 -10.80
C LYS A 89 -5.15 2.50 -10.59
N ALA A 90 -5.57 2.62 -9.33
CA ALA A 90 -6.96 2.97 -9.00
C ALA A 90 -7.29 4.39 -9.47
N ILE A 91 -6.39 5.36 -9.26
CA ILE A 91 -6.56 6.73 -9.75
C ILE A 91 -6.75 6.74 -11.27
N GLU A 92 -5.87 6.07 -12.00
CA GLU A 92 -5.96 5.97 -13.47
C GLU A 92 -7.30 5.38 -13.90
N LYS A 93 -7.71 4.29 -13.27
CA LYS A 93 -8.96 3.62 -13.58
C LYS A 93 -10.17 4.55 -13.40
N TYR A 94 -10.26 5.23 -12.27
CA TYR A 94 -11.38 6.13 -11.99
C TYR A 94 -11.37 7.36 -12.88
N LEU A 95 -10.19 7.91 -13.19
CA LEU A 95 -10.09 9.07 -14.09
C LEU A 95 -10.48 8.73 -15.52
N ARG A 96 -10.21 7.51 -15.97
CA ARG A 96 -10.52 7.06 -17.34
C ARG A 96 -11.95 6.58 -17.50
N ARG A 97 -12.45 5.81 -16.54
CA ARG A 97 -13.66 4.97 -16.72
C ARG A 97 -14.84 5.39 -15.90
N SER A 98 -14.69 6.29 -14.94
CA SER A 98 -15.81 6.71 -14.11
C SER A 98 -16.23 8.14 -14.42
N ASN A 99 -17.48 8.45 -14.08
CA ASN A 99 -18.02 9.82 -14.15
C ASN A 99 -17.90 10.55 -12.82
N LEU A 100 -17.18 9.97 -11.87
CA LEU A 100 -16.96 10.57 -10.55
C LEU A 100 -16.15 11.86 -10.68
N SER A 101 -16.49 12.86 -9.88
CA SER A 101 -15.74 14.09 -9.82
C SER A 101 -14.35 13.83 -9.20
N ILE A 102 -13.43 14.75 -9.43
CA ILE A 102 -12.07 14.66 -8.84
C ILE A 102 -12.18 14.60 -7.31
N LYS A 103 -13.09 15.37 -6.73
CA LYS A 103 -13.34 15.37 -5.28
C LYS A 103 -13.85 14.01 -4.80
N GLU A 104 -14.82 13.44 -5.51
CA GLU A 104 -15.38 12.12 -5.18
C GLU A 104 -14.32 11.02 -5.23
N ILE A 105 -13.47 11.04 -6.25
CA ILE A 105 -12.35 10.09 -6.38
C ILE A 105 -11.37 10.23 -5.21
N SER A 106 -11.02 11.47 -4.87
CA SER A 106 -10.14 11.77 -3.74
C SER A 106 -10.68 11.19 -2.43
N GLU A 107 -11.96 11.40 -2.16
CA GLU A 107 -12.63 10.89 -0.96
C GLU A 107 -12.73 9.36 -0.98
N LEU A 108 -13.10 8.78 -2.11
CA LEU A 108 -13.22 7.33 -2.29
C LEU A 108 -11.89 6.61 -2.03
N LEU A 109 -10.79 7.21 -2.46
CA LEU A 109 -9.46 6.63 -2.30
C LEU A 109 -8.79 6.99 -0.97
N GLY A 110 -9.50 7.70 -0.09
CA GLY A 110 -9.05 7.96 1.28
C GLY A 110 -7.99 9.05 1.42
N PHE A 111 -7.89 9.96 0.45
CA PHE A 111 -6.98 11.09 0.55
C PHE A 111 -7.51 12.12 1.55
N PRO A 112 -6.64 12.75 2.35
CA PRO A 112 -7.08 13.70 3.38
C PRO A 112 -7.70 14.96 2.80
N ASN A 113 -7.27 15.41 1.61
CA ASN A 113 -7.82 16.59 0.94
C ASN A 113 -7.45 16.56 -0.55
N LEU A 114 -8.09 17.46 -1.32
CA LEU A 114 -7.86 17.60 -2.75
C LEU A 114 -6.43 18.03 -3.10
N SER A 115 -5.83 18.87 -2.26
CA SER A 115 -4.47 19.34 -2.47
C SER A 115 -3.47 18.20 -2.43
N PHE A 116 -3.60 17.32 -1.44
CA PHE A 116 -2.75 16.13 -1.31
C PHE A 116 -2.97 15.19 -2.49
N PHE A 117 -4.23 14.96 -2.87
CA PHE A 117 -4.58 14.12 -4.02
C PHE A 117 -3.97 14.65 -5.32
N GLY A 118 -4.07 15.96 -5.55
CA GLY A 118 -3.50 16.61 -6.72
C GLY A 118 -1.99 16.46 -6.79
N LYS A 119 -1.30 16.70 -5.68
CA LYS A 119 0.16 16.56 -5.59
C LYS A 119 0.61 15.12 -5.80
N PHE A 120 -0.09 14.17 -5.18
CA PHE A 120 0.21 12.75 -5.33
C PHE A 120 0.05 12.32 -6.78
N THR A 121 -1.05 12.68 -7.42
CA THR A 121 -1.33 12.34 -8.82
C THR A 121 -0.29 12.96 -9.76
N LYS A 122 0.03 14.23 -9.56
CA LYS A 122 1.04 14.91 -10.39
C LYS A 122 2.42 14.29 -10.23
N SER A 123 2.79 13.91 -9.00
CA SER A 123 4.07 13.27 -8.71
C SER A 123 4.20 11.90 -9.41
N HIS A 124 3.13 11.12 -9.46
CA HIS A 124 3.16 9.75 -10.00
C HIS A 124 2.79 9.66 -11.48
N LEU A 125 1.87 10.50 -11.96
CA LEU A 125 1.39 10.47 -13.34
C LEU A 125 1.94 11.61 -14.22
N GLY A 126 2.67 12.56 -13.62
CA GLY A 126 3.27 13.68 -14.35
C GLY A 126 2.31 14.82 -14.63
N MET A 127 1.03 14.70 -14.31
CA MET A 127 0.03 15.74 -14.56
C MET A 127 -1.07 15.72 -13.51
N SER A 128 -1.83 16.81 -13.38
CA SER A 128 -2.93 16.92 -12.42
C SER A 128 -4.07 15.95 -12.79
N PRO A 129 -4.94 15.58 -11.82
CA PRO A 129 -6.07 14.70 -12.11
C PRO A 129 -6.97 15.24 -13.24
N THR A 130 -7.28 16.52 -13.21
CA THR A 130 -8.13 17.15 -14.23
C THR A 130 -7.47 17.08 -15.61
N GLN A 131 -6.19 17.36 -15.66
CA GLN A 131 -5.40 17.33 -16.89
C GLN A 131 -5.30 15.92 -17.46
N TYR A 132 -5.08 14.95 -16.60
CA TYR A 132 -5.02 13.53 -16.98
C TYR A 132 -6.35 13.07 -17.58
N ARG A 133 -7.47 13.44 -16.95
CA ARG A 133 -8.82 13.09 -17.45
C ARG A 133 -9.08 13.69 -18.82
N LYS A 134 -8.71 14.96 -19.04
CA LYS A 134 -8.83 15.62 -20.35
C LYS A 134 -7.99 14.93 -21.40
N ASP A 135 -6.74 14.61 -21.08
CA ASP A 135 -5.82 13.94 -21.99
C ASP A 135 -6.35 12.57 -22.42
N GLN A 136 -6.91 11.80 -21.49
CA GLN A 136 -7.50 10.50 -21.79
C GLN A 136 -8.76 10.61 -22.63
N SER A 137 -9.59 11.63 -22.44
CA SER A 137 -10.79 11.84 -23.25
C SER A 137 -10.46 12.27 -24.69
N MET A 138 -9.34 12.92 -24.90
CA MET A 138 -8.86 13.31 -26.22
C MET A 138 -8.27 12.13 -27.00
N ARG A 139 -7.81 11.08 -26.31
CA ARG A 139 -7.23 9.88 -26.96
C ARG A 139 -8.29 8.87 -27.42
N LYS A 140 -9.54 9.10 -27.05
CA LYS A 140 -10.68 8.35 -27.58
C LYS A 140 -11.12 8.97 -28.89
#